data_21b76138f86fd507bbd07c7024046f3a
#
_entry.id   21b76138f86fd507bbd07c7024046f3a
#
_cell.length_a   1.000
_cell.length_b   1.000
_cell.length_c   1.000
_cell.angle_alpha   90.00
_cell.angle_beta   90.00
_cell.angle_gamma   90.00
#
_symmetry.space_group_name_H-M   'P 1'
#
loop_
_entity.id
_entity.type
_entity.pdbx_description
1 polymer ?
#
loop_
_entity_poly.entity_id
_entity_poly.type
_entity_poly.pdbx_seq_one_letter_code
_entity_poly.pdbx_strand_id
1 'polypeptide(L)'
;VSSGTGIAPFVSMARTLADDGAPRRAIYLNGVSYVSDIGYRDLIEGWEKSGAYPATYVPTISRPADPLNAGWEGRTGRVESIIQSALRDLGVNASEAIAYLCGNPEMIVAAERELAAYGLPEGAIHKELYWPAGKQPTGATEA
;
A
#
# COMPACT_ATOMS: atom_id res chain seq x y z
N VAL A 1 2.15 1.53 -0.82
CA VAL A 1 1.92 0.37 0.08
C VAL A 1 1.49 0.89 1.43
N SER A 2 0.42 0.34 1.97
CA SER A 2 -0.14 0.79 3.25
C SER A 2 -0.65 -0.36 4.11
N SER A 3 -0.80 -0.10 5.40
CA SER A 3 -1.57 -0.95 6.31
C SER A 3 -2.64 -0.13 7.02
N GLY A 4 -3.83 -0.72 7.21
CA GLY A 4 -4.98 -0.07 7.85
C GLY A 4 -5.32 1.28 7.20
N THR A 5 -5.43 2.32 8.02
CA THR A 5 -5.77 3.69 7.59
C THR A 5 -4.64 4.43 6.85
N GLY A 6 -3.43 3.86 6.78
CA GLY A 6 -2.30 4.43 6.03
C GLY A 6 -2.52 4.60 4.52
N ILE A 7 -3.63 4.12 3.99
CA ILE A 7 -4.04 4.35 2.61
C ILE A 7 -4.54 5.80 2.35
N ALA A 8 -5.05 6.48 3.37
CA ALA A 8 -5.70 7.78 3.23
C ALA A 8 -4.82 8.88 2.58
N PRO A 9 -3.54 9.06 2.96
CA PRO A 9 -2.65 10.01 2.30
C PRO A 9 -2.53 9.77 0.79
N PHE A 10 -2.48 8.50 0.37
CA PHE A 10 -2.31 8.15 -1.04
C PHE A 10 -3.56 8.43 -1.87
N VAL A 11 -4.74 8.28 -1.28
CA VAL A 11 -5.99 8.70 -1.91
C VAL A 11 -6.02 10.22 -2.09
N SER A 12 -5.55 10.98 -1.11
CA SER A 12 -5.44 12.44 -1.20
C SER A 12 -4.47 12.87 -2.31
N MET A 13 -3.29 12.23 -2.39
CA MET A 13 -2.31 12.50 -3.45
C MET A 13 -2.89 12.24 -4.84
N ALA A 14 -3.64 11.15 -5.03
CA ALA A 14 -4.27 10.84 -6.30
C ALA A 14 -5.31 11.89 -6.71
N ARG A 15 -6.12 12.37 -5.77
CA ARG A 15 -7.08 13.45 -6.03
C ARG A 15 -6.38 14.72 -6.48
N THR A 16 -5.32 15.13 -5.78
CA THR A 16 -4.53 16.32 -6.17
C THR A 16 -3.96 16.16 -7.58
N LEU A 17 -3.38 14.99 -7.91
CA LEU A 17 -2.84 14.74 -9.24
C LEU A 17 -3.94 14.75 -10.33
N ALA A 18 -5.14 14.28 -10.00
CA ALA A 18 -6.27 14.35 -10.92
C ALA A 18 -6.74 15.79 -11.16
N ASP A 19 -6.86 16.58 -10.09
CA ASP A 19 -7.27 17.99 -10.14
C ASP A 19 -6.26 18.85 -10.90
N ASP A 20 -4.97 18.54 -10.78
CA ASP A 20 -3.88 19.19 -11.51
C ASP A 20 -3.79 18.75 -12.99
N GLY A 21 -4.67 17.84 -13.43
CA GLY A 21 -4.65 17.31 -14.81
C GLY A 21 -3.44 16.44 -15.13
N ALA A 22 -2.75 15.91 -14.12
CA ALA A 22 -1.55 15.07 -14.26
C ALA A 22 -1.71 13.68 -13.62
N PRO A 23 -2.77 12.91 -13.97
CA PRO A 23 -2.99 11.60 -13.38
C PRO A 23 -1.84 10.65 -13.74
N ARG A 24 -1.37 9.89 -12.74
CA ARG A 24 -0.34 8.87 -12.91
C ARG A 24 -0.92 7.51 -12.53
N ARG A 25 -0.50 6.45 -13.20
CA ARG A 25 -0.87 5.09 -12.80
C ARG A 25 -0.52 4.88 -11.33
N ALA A 26 -1.52 4.54 -10.52
CA ALA A 26 -1.37 4.30 -9.10
C ALA A 26 -1.80 2.88 -8.74
N ILE A 27 -0.96 2.16 -8.02
CA ILE A 27 -1.23 0.82 -7.51
C ILE A 27 -1.28 0.90 -5.98
N TYR A 28 -2.45 0.60 -5.42
CA TYR A 28 -2.69 0.63 -3.98
C TYR A 28 -2.59 -0.80 -3.41
N LEU A 29 -1.46 -1.13 -2.79
CA LEU A 29 -1.33 -2.34 -1.99
C LEU A 29 -1.69 -2.00 -0.55
N ASN A 30 -2.82 -2.52 -0.05
CA ASN A 30 -3.31 -2.21 1.29
C ASN A 30 -3.57 -3.48 2.11
N GLY A 31 -2.90 -3.61 3.26
CA GLY A 31 -3.07 -4.71 4.18
C GLY A 31 -3.95 -4.34 5.38
N VAL A 32 -4.96 -5.17 5.64
CA VAL A 32 -5.85 -5.04 6.79
C VAL A 32 -6.01 -6.38 7.52
N SER A 33 -6.62 -6.38 8.69
CA SER A 33 -6.94 -7.63 9.40
C SER A 33 -8.26 -8.23 8.94
N TYR A 34 -9.25 -7.38 8.67
CA TYR A 34 -10.61 -7.78 8.36
C TYR A 34 -11.12 -7.12 7.08
N VAL A 35 -12.03 -7.80 6.38
CA VAL A 35 -12.68 -7.28 5.16
C VAL A 35 -13.39 -5.95 5.43
N SER A 36 -13.98 -5.80 6.62
CA SER A 36 -14.64 -4.55 7.05
C SER A 36 -13.69 -3.35 7.15
N ASP A 37 -12.38 -3.60 7.27
CA ASP A 37 -11.37 -2.56 7.43
C ASP A 37 -10.78 -2.10 6.08
N ILE A 38 -11.23 -2.68 4.97
CA ILE A 38 -10.78 -2.28 3.62
C ILE A 38 -11.33 -0.89 3.29
N GLY A 39 -10.51 0.12 3.57
CA GLY A 39 -10.87 1.52 3.34
C GLY A 39 -10.83 1.93 1.87
N TYR A 40 -11.67 2.89 1.50
CA TYR A 40 -11.72 3.50 0.16
C TYR A 40 -11.98 2.53 -1.00
N ARG A 41 -12.46 1.31 -0.72
CA ARG A 41 -12.65 0.28 -1.74
C ARG A 41 -13.54 0.76 -2.88
N ASP A 42 -14.74 1.23 -2.56
CA ASP A 42 -15.71 1.67 -3.57
C ASP A 42 -15.17 2.83 -4.41
N LEU A 43 -14.41 3.74 -3.79
CA LEU A 43 -13.81 4.88 -4.48
C LEU A 43 -12.74 4.43 -5.47
N ILE A 44 -11.77 3.61 -5.04
CA ILE A 44 -10.63 3.21 -5.87
C ILE A 44 -11.07 2.25 -6.97
N GLU A 45 -11.91 1.27 -6.65
CA GLU A 45 -12.52 0.39 -7.65
C GLU A 45 -13.44 1.17 -8.60
N GLY A 46 -14.10 2.21 -8.12
CA GLY A 46 -14.89 3.13 -8.94
C GLY A 46 -14.03 3.88 -9.95
N TRP A 47 -12.88 4.35 -9.55
CA TRP A 47 -11.90 4.98 -10.47
C TRP A 47 -11.40 3.99 -11.52
N GLU A 48 -11.06 2.78 -11.11
CA GLU A 48 -10.60 1.72 -12.01
C GLU A 48 -11.67 1.38 -13.05
N LYS A 49 -12.92 1.17 -12.62
CA LYS A 49 -14.05 0.82 -13.50
C LYS A 49 -14.45 1.93 -14.45
N SER A 50 -14.44 3.18 -14.00
CA SER A 50 -14.85 4.33 -14.80
C SER A 50 -13.74 4.89 -15.68
N GLY A 51 -12.48 4.55 -15.39
CA GLY A 51 -11.32 5.18 -16.01
C GLY A 51 -11.09 6.63 -15.58
N ALA A 52 -11.78 7.11 -14.54
CA ALA A 52 -11.64 8.48 -14.04
C ALA A 52 -10.23 8.76 -13.48
N TYR A 53 -9.57 7.73 -12.95
CA TYR A 53 -8.18 7.76 -12.54
C TYR A 53 -7.54 6.39 -12.83
N PRO A 54 -6.29 6.32 -13.32
CA PRO A 54 -5.61 5.07 -13.64
C PRO A 54 -5.14 4.36 -12.35
N ALA A 55 -6.09 3.89 -11.57
CA ALA A 55 -5.88 3.21 -10.30
C ALA A 55 -6.01 1.69 -10.45
N THR A 56 -5.30 0.94 -9.61
CA THR A 56 -5.48 -0.48 -9.38
C THR A 56 -5.45 -0.75 -7.89
N TYR A 57 -6.47 -1.40 -7.35
CA TYR A 57 -6.55 -1.70 -5.93
C TYR A 57 -6.26 -3.18 -5.65
N VAL A 58 -5.31 -3.42 -4.76
CA VAL A 58 -4.87 -4.76 -4.35
C VAL A 58 -4.95 -4.86 -2.82
N PRO A 59 -6.14 -5.05 -2.26
CA PRO A 59 -6.30 -5.29 -0.83
C PRO A 59 -5.89 -6.72 -0.46
N THR A 60 -5.35 -6.89 0.76
CA THR A 60 -5.05 -8.20 1.34
C THR A 60 -5.47 -8.23 2.80
N ILE A 61 -5.93 -9.40 3.26
CA ILE A 61 -6.29 -9.62 4.66
C ILE A 61 -5.29 -10.54 5.35
N SER A 62 -4.88 -10.19 6.57
CA SER A 62 -3.88 -10.95 7.32
C SER A 62 -4.46 -12.09 8.18
N ARG A 63 -5.79 -12.18 8.30
CA ARG A 63 -6.49 -13.18 9.12
C ARG A 63 -7.53 -13.97 8.34
N PRO A 64 -7.14 -14.71 7.27
CA PRO A 64 -8.10 -15.37 6.39
C PRO A 64 -8.96 -16.43 7.06
N ALA A 65 -8.48 -17.04 8.14
CA ALA A 65 -9.22 -18.06 8.88
C ALA A 65 -10.23 -17.52 9.91
N ASP A 66 -10.24 -16.20 10.12
CA ASP A 66 -11.17 -15.57 11.05
C ASP A 66 -12.59 -15.58 10.47
N PRO A 67 -13.63 -15.99 11.25
CA PRO A 67 -15.01 -15.99 10.78
C PRO A 67 -15.52 -14.64 10.24
N LEU A 68 -14.98 -13.52 10.73
CA LEU A 68 -15.31 -12.17 10.24
C LEU A 68 -14.83 -11.93 8.80
N ASN A 69 -13.96 -12.79 8.29
CA ASN A 69 -13.44 -12.76 6.93
C ASN A 69 -14.05 -13.85 6.03
N ALA A 70 -15.10 -14.51 6.48
CA ALA A 70 -15.79 -15.53 5.70
C ALA A 70 -16.25 -14.97 4.34
N GLY A 71 -16.00 -15.72 3.28
CA GLY A 71 -16.35 -15.30 1.91
C GLY A 71 -15.34 -14.37 1.24
N TRP A 72 -14.19 -14.08 1.86
CA TRP A 72 -13.12 -13.36 1.18
C TRP A 72 -12.42 -14.24 0.14
N GLU A 73 -12.42 -13.77 -1.12
CA GLU A 73 -11.79 -14.46 -2.24
C GLU A 73 -10.55 -13.73 -2.79
N GLY A 74 -10.21 -12.58 -2.17
CA GLY A 74 -9.04 -11.80 -2.56
C GLY A 74 -7.72 -12.32 -1.98
N ARG A 75 -6.68 -11.52 -2.08
CA ARG A 75 -5.35 -11.89 -1.56
C ARG A 75 -5.37 -12.02 -0.04
N THR A 76 -4.53 -12.93 0.46
CA THR A 76 -4.34 -13.19 1.90
C THR A 76 -2.88 -13.05 2.30
N GLY A 77 -2.66 -12.73 3.55
CA GLY A 77 -1.33 -12.47 4.12
C GLY A 77 -1.12 -11.00 4.44
N ARG A 78 -0.01 -10.70 5.05
CA ARG A 78 0.43 -9.32 5.32
C ARG A 78 0.81 -8.65 4.00
N VAL A 79 0.59 -7.34 3.88
CA VAL A 79 0.80 -6.63 2.60
C VAL A 79 2.24 -6.75 2.09
N GLU A 80 3.22 -6.72 2.97
CA GLU A 80 4.63 -6.90 2.61
C GLU A 80 4.90 -8.26 1.95
N SER A 81 4.17 -9.30 2.33
CA SER A 81 4.36 -10.64 1.75
C SER A 81 3.83 -10.79 0.32
N ILE A 82 2.97 -9.89 -0.14
CA ILE A 82 2.39 -9.95 -1.48
C ILE A 82 3.02 -8.95 -2.47
N ILE A 83 3.91 -8.07 -2.02
CA ILE A 83 4.46 -6.97 -2.84
C ILE A 83 5.03 -7.49 -4.15
N GLN A 84 6.01 -8.38 -4.10
CA GLN A 84 6.71 -8.84 -5.30
C GLN A 84 5.79 -9.57 -6.29
N SER A 85 4.87 -10.41 -5.78
CA SER A 85 3.92 -11.11 -6.65
C SER A 85 2.95 -10.13 -7.30
N ALA A 86 2.40 -9.18 -6.53
CA ALA A 86 1.49 -8.18 -7.06
C ALA A 86 2.15 -7.28 -8.12
N LEU A 87 3.38 -6.84 -7.88
CA LEU A 87 4.10 -6.00 -8.84
C LEU A 87 4.44 -6.76 -10.12
N ARG A 88 4.80 -8.05 -10.03
CA ARG A 88 5.02 -8.91 -11.20
C ARG A 88 3.74 -9.12 -11.99
N ASP A 89 2.65 -9.48 -11.33
CA ASP A 89 1.35 -9.72 -11.97
C ASP A 89 0.84 -8.47 -12.71
N LEU A 90 1.14 -7.29 -12.18
CA LEU A 90 0.75 -6.01 -12.75
C LEU A 90 1.76 -5.43 -13.75
N GLY A 91 2.86 -6.13 -14.03
CA GLY A 91 3.89 -5.75 -14.99
C GLY A 91 4.58 -4.42 -14.62
N VAL A 92 4.87 -4.20 -13.34
CA VAL A 92 5.52 -2.97 -12.88
C VAL A 92 7.00 -2.99 -13.24
N ASN A 93 7.46 -1.93 -13.93
CA ASN A 93 8.87 -1.71 -14.18
C ASN A 93 9.49 -1.00 -12.96
N ALA A 94 10.39 -1.69 -12.26
CA ALA A 94 11.03 -1.17 -11.05
C ALA A 94 11.81 0.13 -11.28
N SER A 95 12.43 0.30 -12.45
CA SER A 95 13.24 1.50 -12.76
C SER A 95 12.41 2.77 -13.01
N GLU A 96 11.11 2.62 -13.24
CA GLU A 96 10.17 3.72 -13.52
C GLU A 96 9.17 3.94 -12.36
N ALA A 97 9.21 3.06 -11.35
CA ALA A 97 8.27 3.08 -10.24
C ALA A 97 8.79 3.93 -9.08
N ILE A 98 7.87 4.62 -8.44
CA ILE A 98 8.09 5.29 -7.15
C ILE A 98 7.14 4.65 -6.14
N ALA A 99 7.64 4.30 -4.97
CA ALA A 99 6.86 3.70 -3.90
C ALA A 99 6.71 4.67 -2.73
N TYR A 100 5.49 4.72 -2.19
CA TYR A 100 5.17 5.43 -0.96
C TYR A 100 4.67 4.43 0.08
N LEU A 101 5.21 4.51 1.30
CA LEU A 101 4.91 3.60 2.40
C LEU A 101 4.31 4.37 3.57
N CYS A 102 3.15 3.92 4.07
CA CYS A 102 2.51 4.50 5.25
C CYS A 102 1.75 3.44 6.05
N GLY A 103 1.88 3.45 7.36
CA GLY A 103 1.18 2.53 8.27
C GLY A 103 2.06 1.99 9.38
N ASN A 104 1.89 0.73 9.73
CA ASN A 104 2.66 0.08 10.80
C ASN A 104 4.17 0.10 10.49
N PRO A 105 5.02 0.52 11.44
CA PRO A 105 6.48 0.60 11.24
C PRO A 105 7.14 -0.71 10.83
N GLU A 106 6.73 -1.84 11.39
CA GLU A 106 7.26 -3.15 11.02
C GLU A 106 6.93 -3.51 9.56
N MET A 107 5.70 -3.18 9.14
CA MET A 107 5.28 -3.33 7.75
C MET A 107 6.14 -2.45 6.83
N ILE A 108 6.40 -1.20 7.20
CA ILE A 108 7.20 -0.27 6.38
C ILE A 108 8.61 -0.83 6.17
N VAL A 109 9.27 -1.29 7.24
CA VAL A 109 10.62 -1.89 7.16
C VAL A 109 10.65 -3.14 6.28
N ALA A 110 9.64 -4.00 6.41
CA ALA A 110 9.53 -5.20 5.60
C ALA A 110 9.21 -4.87 4.14
N ALA A 111 8.28 -3.94 3.89
CA ALA A 111 7.92 -3.50 2.55
C ALA A 111 9.09 -2.84 1.81
N GLU A 112 9.89 -2.04 2.50
CA GLU A 112 11.10 -1.42 1.93
C GLU A 112 12.08 -2.50 1.42
N ARG A 113 12.30 -3.55 2.20
CA ARG A 113 13.11 -4.71 1.78
C ARG A 113 12.56 -5.42 0.55
N GLU A 114 11.25 -5.67 0.52
CA GLU A 114 10.59 -6.35 -0.59
C GLU A 114 10.63 -5.53 -1.88
N LEU A 115 10.46 -4.21 -1.78
CA LEU A 115 10.57 -3.28 -2.91
C LEU A 115 12.00 -3.20 -3.44
N ALA A 116 12.99 -3.11 -2.56
CA ALA A 116 14.40 -3.12 -2.94
C ALA A 116 14.79 -4.45 -3.60
N ALA A 117 14.32 -5.58 -3.06
CA ALA A 117 14.53 -6.90 -3.65
C ALA A 117 13.82 -7.07 -5.01
N TYR A 118 12.72 -6.38 -5.24
CA TYR A 118 12.06 -6.30 -6.54
C TYR A 118 12.85 -5.48 -7.56
N GLY A 119 13.72 -4.57 -7.10
CA GLY A 119 14.61 -3.77 -7.92
C GLY A 119 14.31 -2.26 -7.92
N LEU A 120 13.46 -1.76 -7.03
CA LEU A 120 13.27 -0.31 -6.90
C LEU A 120 14.55 0.33 -6.32
N PRO A 121 15.01 1.45 -6.91
CA PRO A 121 16.12 2.22 -6.33
C PRO A 121 15.75 2.77 -4.94
N GLU A 122 16.71 2.85 -4.04
CA GLU A 122 16.49 3.37 -2.68
C GLU A 122 15.89 4.79 -2.70
N GLY A 123 16.35 5.65 -3.57
CA GLY A 123 15.82 7.02 -3.75
C GLY A 123 14.38 7.09 -4.30
N ALA A 124 13.82 5.97 -4.77
CA ALA A 124 12.43 5.87 -5.25
C ALA A 124 11.47 5.32 -4.18
N ILE A 125 11.93 5.05 -2.96
CA ILE A 125 11.11 4.53 -1.86
C ILE A 125 10.97 5.61 -0.80
N HIS A 126 9.77 6.16 -0.69
CA HIS A 126 9.41 7.20 0.27
C HIS A 126 8.57 6.60 1.39
N LYS A 127 8.86 6.97 2.64
CA LYS A 127 8.18 6.42 3.81
C LYS A 127 7.78 7.51 4.80
N GLU A 128 6.61 7.34 5.39
CA GLU A 128 6.14 8.11 6.52
C GLU A 128 5.98 7.16 7.72
N LEU A 129 6.86 7.32 8.71
CA LEU A 129 6.87 6.51 9.92
C LEU A 129 5.93 7.11 10.95
N TYR A 130 4.84 6.42 11.24
CA TYR A 130 3.91 6.79 12.29
C TYR A 130 4.15 5.88 13.52
N TRP A 131 4.71 6.45 14.57
CA TRP A 131 4.89 5.72 15.82
C TRP A 131 3.72 5.99 16.74
N PRO A 132 3.02 4.96 17.27
CA PRO A 132 2.06 5.16 18.35
C PRO A 132 2.73 5.83 19.53
N ALA A 133 2.04 6.76 20.20
CA ALA A 133 2.55 7.43 21.38
C ALA A 133 3.09 6.41 22.41
N GLY A 134 4.36 6.54 22.78
CA GLY A 134 5.05 5.66 23.74
C GLY A 134 5.82 4.47 23.13
N LYS A 135 5.84 4.29 21.81
CA LYS A 135 6.67 3.29 21.12
C LYS A 135 7.61 3.96 20.14
N GLN A 136 8.70 4.53 20.63
CA GLN A 136 9.82 4.91 19.76
C GLN A 136 10.77 3.71 19.55
N PRO A 137 11.43 3.58 18.38
CA PRO A 137 12.43 2.55 18.18
C PRO A 137 13.58 2.75 19.16
N THR A 138 13.91 1.70 19.89
CA THR A 138 15.17 1.64 20.62
C THR A 138 16.30 1.66 19.60
N GLY A 139 16.91 2.85 19.35
CA GLY A 139 18.08 2.96 18.48
C GLY A 139 18.07 4.08 17.43
N ALA A 140 17.15 5.02 17.45
CA ALA A 140 17.31 6.26 16.67
C ALA A 140 18.32 7.17 17.37
N THR A 141 19.60 7.00 17.03
CA THR A 141 20.62 8.00 17.32
C THR A 141 20.33 9.20 16.41
N GLU A 142 20.04 10.34 17.01
CA GLU A 142 20.00 11.63 16.31
C GLU A 142 21.35 11.83 15.60
N ALA A 143 21.28 12.07 14.31
CA ALA A 143 22.37 12.61 13.50
C ALA A 143 21.87 13.84 12.75
#